data_1ec25a5a776823f05506c4ccf0195be8
#
_entry.id   1ec25a5a776823f05506c4ccf0195be8
#
_cell.length_a   1.000
_cell.length_b   1.000
_cell.length_c   1.000
_cell.angle_alpha   90.00
_cell.angle_beta   90.00
_cell.angle_gamma   90.00
#
_symmetry.space_group_name_H-M   'P 1'
#
loop_
_entity.id
_entity.type
_entity.pdbx_description
1 polymer ?
#
loop_
_entity_poly.entity_id
_entity_poly.type
_entity_poly.pdbx_seq_one_letter_code
_entity_poly.pdbx_strand_id
1 'polypeptide(L)'
;MATAPSVSYSMTVRLEVPASGTAVSQLTTAVESSGGSVTGLDVTASGHEKLRIDVTVAATSTAHADEIVEKLRGIEGVAVGKVSDRTFLMHLGGKIEMASKHPIRNRDDLSMVYTPGVARVCMAIAENPEDARRLTIKRNSVAVVTDGSAVLGLGNIGPKAALPVMEGKAALFKRFAGIDAWPICLDTQDSDAIVEIVKAIAPGFAGINLEDISAPRCFEIEARLREALDIPVFHDDQHGTAIVVLAALTNALRVVEKNIGDVRVVMSGAGAAGTAILKLLLAAGVKHAVVADIHGVVHAGRHDLVDA
;
A
#
# COMPACT_ATOMS: atom_id res chain seq x y z
N MET A 1 9.60 -14.65 18.83
CA MET A 1 10.27 -13.39 19.14
C MET A 1 9.19 -12.38 19.46
N ALA A 2 9.27 -11.67 20.61
CA ALA A 2 8.33 -10.59 20.89
C ALA A 2 8.49 -9.53 19.79
N THR A 3 7.39 -9.14 19.16
CA THR A 3 7.38 -8.08 18.15
C THR A 3 7.70 -6.76 18.83
N ALA A 4 8.64 -6.00 18.29
CA ALA A 4 8.97 -4.67 18.81
C ALA A 4 7.79 -3.68 18.60
N PRO A 5 7.61 -2.68 19.48
CA PRO A 5 6.65 -1.61 19.27
C PRO A 5 6.84 -0.94 17.90
N SER A 6 5.72 -0.70 17.20
CA SER A 6 5.71 -0.14 15.85
C SER A 6 4.82 1.10 15.77
N VAL A 7 5.22 2.06 14.96
CA VAL A 7 4.40 3.23 14.64
C VAL A 7 3.07 2.87 13.97
N SER A 8 2.96 1.68 13.40
CA SER A 8 1.72 1.17 12.81
C SER A 8 0.60 0.95 13.84
N TYR A 9 0.98 0.76 15.10
CA TYR A 9 0.06 0.65 16.24
C TYR A 9 0.23 1.84 17.18
N SER A 10 0.41 3.04 16.60
CA SER A 10 0.62 4.26 17.36
C SER A 10 -0.71 4.92 17.69
N MET A 11 -0.87 5.29 18.95
CA MET A 11 -2.02 6.06 19.44
C MET A 11 -1.57 7.27 20.24
N THR A 12 -2.43 8.29 20.30
CA THR A 12 -2.27 9.43 21.19
C THR A 12 -3.39 9.39 22.23
N VAL A 13 -3.00 9.34 23.49
CA VAL A 13 -3.89 9.30 24.64
C VAL A 13 -3.89 10.67 25.31
N ARG A 14 -5.03 11.32 25.36
CA ARG A 14 -5.21 12.57 26.11
C ARG A 14 -5.51 12.26 27.56
N LEU A 15 -4.71 12.82 28.46
CA LEU A 15 -4.76 12.57 29.90
C LEU A 15 -4.94 13.87 30.66
N GLU A 16 -5.75 13.86 31.70
CA GLU A 16 -5.71 14.87 32.75
C GLU A 16 -5.04 14.25 33.98
N VAL A 17 -3.99 14.92 34.47
CA VAL A 17 -3.16 14.44 35.58
C VAL A 17 -3.01 15.55 36.62
N PRO A 18 -2.75 15.23 37.91
CA PRO A 18 -2.40 16.24 38.89
C PRO A 18 -1.16 17.05 38.47
N ALA A 19 -1.11 18.34 38.78
CA ALA A 19 0.03 19.20 38.49
C ALA A 19 1.21 18.92 39.46
N SER A 20 1.44 17.66 39.80
CA SER A 20 2.55 17.18 40.61
C SER A 20 3.77 16.85 39.77
N GLY A 21 4.98 17.06 40.26
CA GLY A 21 6.23 16.81 39.51
C GLY A 21 6.49 15.34 39.11
N THR A 22 5.69 14.39 39.59
CA THR A 22 5.85 12.94 39.31
C THR A 22 4.90 12.41 38.24
N ALA A 23 3.89 13.18 37.83
CA ALA A 23 2.85 12.70 36.94
C ALA A 23 3.42 12.19 35.59
N VAL A 24 4.31 12.93 34.95
CA VAL A 24 4.92 12.55 33.66
C VAL A 24 5.72 11.26 33.79
N SER A 25 6.54 11.11 34.84
CA SER A 25 7.34 9.90 35.04
C SER A 25 6.47 8.66 35.28
N GLN A 26 5.35 8.81 35.98
CA GLN A 26 4.40 7.71 36.19
C GLN A 26 3.77 7.24 34.89
N LEU A 27 3.38 8.19 34.00
CA LEU A 27 2.83 7.86 32.68
C LEU A 27 3.85 7.11 31.80
N THR A 28 5.07 7.64 31.70
CA THR A 28 6.11 7.02 30.87
C THR A 28 6.50 5.63 31.40
N THR A 29 6.67 5.49 32.71
CA THR A 29 6.95 4.20 33.36
C THR A 29 5.83 3.19 33.13
N ALA A 30 4.57 3.60 33.18
CA ALA A 30 3.43 2.71 32.93
C ALA A 30 3.45 2.17 31.49
N VAL A 31 3.72 3.01 30.50
CA VAL A 31 3.83 2.61 29.09
C VAL A 31 5.01 1.66 28.88
N GLU A 32 6.20 2.02 29.34
CA GLU A 32 7.42 1.22 29.14
C GLU A 32 7.36 -0.11 29.87
N SER A 33 6.83 -0.13 31.10
CA SER A 33 6.65 -1.40 31.85
C SER A 33 5.59 -2.32 31.24
N SER A 34 4.77 -1.84 30.32
CA SER A 34 3.87 -2.66 29.52
C SER A 34 4.54 -3.18 28.24
N GLY A 35 5.78 -2.78 27.93
CA GLY A 35 6.47 -3.12 26.70
C GLY A 35 6.13 -2.18 25.53
N GLY A 36 5.41 -1.09 25.76
CA GLY A 36 5.19 -0.01 24.79
C GLY A 36 6.35 0.97 24.76
N SER A 37 6.37 1.86 23.76
CA SER A 37 7.34 2.95 23.67
C SER A 37 6.64 4.29 23.60
N VAL A 38 7.08 5.25 24.43
CA VAL A 38 6.62 6.65 24.35
C VAL A 38 7.36 7.32 23.20
N THR A 39 6.62 7.81 22.20
CA THR A 39 7.17 8.48 21.01
C THR A 39 6.90 9.98 20.97
N GLY A 40 6.08 10.48 21.87
CA GLY A 40 5.80 11.91 22.03
C GLY A 40 5.08 12.18 23.33
N LEU A 41 5.30 13.37 23.88
CA LEU A 41 4.61 13.86 25.08
C LEU A 41 4.47 15.38 24.97
N ASP A 42 3.22 15.84 24.93
CA ASP A 42 2.88 17.24 24.79
C ASP A 42 1.99 17.72 25.95
N VAL A 43 2.39 18.77 26.65
CA VAL A 43 1.53 19.40 27.65
C VAL A 43 0.64 20.43 26.94
N THR A 44 -0.61 20.05 26.69
CA THR A 44 -1.56 20.87 25.91
C THR A 44 -2.26 21.95 26.75
N ALA A 45 -2.33 21.77 28.05
CA ALA A 45 -2.80 22.80 28.99
C ALA A 45 -2.17 22.61 30.38
N SER A 46 -1.87 23.73 31.06
CA SER A 46 -1.32 23.74 32.41
C SER A 46 -2.19 24.61 33.30
N GLY A 47 -2.76 24.01 34.35
CA GLY A 47 -3.50 24.68 35.40
C GLY A 47 -2.81 24.51 36.77
N HIS A 48 -3.31 25.18 37.81
CA HIS A 48 -2.74 25.11 39.16
C HIS A 48 -2.86 23.68 39.77
N GLU A 49 -3.94 22.97 39.48
CA GLU A 49 -4.22 21.67 40.09
C GLU A 49 -4.03 20.50 39.09
N LYS A 50 -4.20 20.75 37.82
CA LYS A 50 -4.19 19.73 36.77
C LYS A 50 -3.41 20.15 35.53
N LEU A 51 -2.74 19.19 34.93
CA LEU A 51 -2.14 19.26 33.60
C LEU A 51 -2.98 18.43 32.62
N ARG A 52 -3.10 18.90 31.37
CA ARG A 52 -3.58 18.10 30.27
C ARG A 52 -2.40 17.72 29.39
N ILE A 53 -2.20 16.41 29.24
CA ILE A 53 -1.05 15.84 28.54
C ILE A 53 -1.54 14.94 27.44
N ASP A 54 -1.00 15.11 26.23
CA ASP A 54 -1.17 14.16 25.13
C ASP A 54 0.08 13.28 25.08
N VAL A 55 -0.08 11.98 25.37
CA VAL A 55 1.00 10.99 25.29
C VAL A 55 0.82 10.18 24.02
N THR A 56 1.83 10.20 23.15
CA THR A 56 1.87 9.35 21.96
C THR A 56 2.71 8.12 22.25
N VAL A 57 2.12 6.95 22.04
CA VAL A 57 2.75 5.66 22.32
C VAL A 57 2.73 4.77 21.09
N ALA A 58 3.74 3.92 20.92
CA ALA A 58 3.79 2.84 19.97
C ALA A 58 3.61 1.51 20.69
N ALA A 59 2.75 0.64 20.16
CA ALA A 59 2.47 -0.70 20.67
C ALA A 59 2.93 -1.79 19.69
N THR A 60 2.81 -3.05 20.07
CA THR A 60 3.15 -4.22 19.23
C THR A 60 1.95 -4.75 18.44
N SER A 61 0.73 -4.41 18.89
CA SER A 61 -0.55 -4.80 18.28
C SER A 61 -1.68 -3.89 18.76
N THR A 62 -2.85 -4.00 18.17
CA THR A 62 -4.05 -3.29 18.64
C THR A 62 -4.42 -3.69 20.06
N ALA A 63 -4.43 -5.00 20.38
CA ALA A 63 -4.72 -5.49 21.73
C ALA A 63 -3.72 -4.94 22.78
N HIS A 64 -2.44 -4.90 22.43
CA HIS A 64 -1.41 -4.31 23.29
C HIS A 64 -1.61 -2.78 23.48
N ALA A 65 -2.09 -2.08 22.43
CA ALA A 65 -2.44 -0.67 22.55
C ALA A 65 -3.58 -0.46 23.58
N ASP A 66 -4.62 -1.30 23.53
CA ASP A 66 -5.73 -1.28 24.49
C ASP A 66 -5.26 -1.57 25.93
N GLU A 67 -4.38 -2.54 26.10
CA GLU A 67 -3.76 -2.86 27.43
C GLU A 67 -3.01 -1.66 28.02
N ILE A 68 -2.26 -0.94 27.18
CA ILE A 68 -1.55 0.28 27.62
C ILE A 68 -2.55 1.35 28.08
N VAL A 69 -3.65 1.55 27.34
CA VAL A 69 -4.70 2.53 27.72
C VAL A 69 -5.32 2.15 29.05
N GLU A 70 -5.66 0.88 29.27
CA GLU A 70 -6.23 0.41 30.55
C GLU A 70 -5.24 0.60 31.70
N LYS A 71 -3.95 0.38 31.49
CA LYS A 71 -2.93 0.59 32.51
C LYS A 71 -2.78 2.07 32.86
N LEU A 72 -2.84 2.96 31.88
CA LEU A 72 -2.85 4.41 32.12
C LEU A 72 -4.11 4.83 32.90
N ARG A 73 -5.26 4.24 32.62
CA ARG A 73 -6.54 4.48 33.34
C ARG A 73 -6.50 4.03 34.79
N GLY A 74 -5.70 3.00 35.09
CA GLY A 74 -5.50 2.47 36.44
C GLY A 74 -4.59 3.31 37.34
N ILE A 75 -3.93 4.37 36.85
CA ILE A 75 -3.05 5.23 37.65
C ILE A 75 -3.91 6.19 38.48
N GLU A 76 -3.67 6.24 39.78
CA GLU A 76 -4.41 7.10 40.69
C GLU A 76 -4.25 8.59 40.31
N GLY A 77 -5.35 9.33 40.25
CA GLY A 77 -5.39 10.74 39.88
C GLY A 77 -5.30 11.00 38.37
N VAL A 78 -5.15 9.98 37.52
CA VAL A 78 -5.12 10.12 36.07
C VAL A 78 -6.52 9.89 35.49
N ALA A 79 -7.01 10.85 34.72
CA ALA A 79 -8.22 10.70 33.94
C ALA A 79 -7.88 10.54 32.46
N VAL A 80 -8.23 9.38 31.87
CA VAL A 80 -8.07 9.12 30.44
C VAL A 80 -9.23 9.75 29.68
N GLY A 81 -8.91 10.70 28.80
CA GLY A 81 -9.87 11.37 27.92
C GLY A 81 -9.94 10.68 26.56
N LYS A 82 -9.75 11.46 25.48
CA LYS A 82 -9.79 10.94 24.11
C LYS A 82 -8.56 10.10 23.80
N VAL A 83 -8.80 8.91 23.26
CA VAL A 83 -7.77 8.06 22.63
C VAL A 83 -7.94 8.18 21.11
N SER A 84 -6.85 8.45 20.41
CA SER A 84 -6.85 8.63 18.96
C SER A 84 -5.81 7.71 18.34
N ASP A 85 -6.24 6.76 17.52
CA ASP A 85 -5.36 5.95 16.70
C ASP A 85 -4.80 6.82 15.55
N ARG A 86 -3.47 6.93 15.49
CA ARG A 86 -2.80 7.78 14.51
C ARG A 86 -2.92 7.26 13.08
N THR A 87 -2.96 5.94 12.92
CA THR A 87 -3.15 5.30 11.61
C THR A 87 -4.53 5.65 11.06
N PHE A 88 -5.60 5.51 11.88
CA PHE A 88 -6.95 5.89 11.46
C PHE A 88 -7.06 7.39 11.18
N LEU A 89 -6.41 8.24 11.98
CA LEU A 89 -6.42 9.70 11.73
C LEU A 89 -5.81 10.06 10.37
N MET A 90 -4.75 9.36 9.95
CA MET A 90 -4.13 9.58 8.64
C MET A 90 -5.01 9.13 7.46
N HIS A 91 -6.02 8.31 7.71
CA HIS A 91 -6.95 7.82 6.67
C HIS A 91 -8.25 8.63 6.61
N LEU A 92 -8.49 9.54 7.58
CA LEU A 92 -9.71 10.36 7.57
C LEU A 92 -9.75 11.27 6.33
N GLY A 93 -10.76 11.09 5.49
CA GLY A 93 -10.93 11.83 4.24
C GLY A 93 -10.05 11.34 3.08
N GLY A 94 -9.37 10.19 3.24
CA GLY A 94 -8.46 9.63 2.24
C GLY A 94 -7.04 10.18 2.33
N LYS A 95 -6.13 9.60 1.55
CA LYS A 95 -4.69 9.94 1.55
C LYS A 95 -4.24 10.70 0.30
N ILE A 96 -5.12 10.84 -0.66
CA ILE A 96 -4.83 11.49 -1.94
C ILE A 96 -5.92 12.51 -2.26
N GLU A 97 -5.55 13.53 -2.99
CA GLU A 97 -6.46 14.56 -3.52
C GLU A 97 -6.07 14.92 -4.95
N MET A 98 -7.02 15.50 -5.70
CA MET A 98 -6.76 16.07 -7.02
C MET A 98 -6.51 17.57 -6.90
N ALA A 99 -5.43 18.05 -7.54
CA ALA A 99 -5.12 19.45 -7.60
C ALA A 99 -5.02 19.91 -9.05
N SER A 100 -5.63 21.06 -9.37
CA SER A 100 -5.48 21.68 -10.68
C SER A 100 -4.08 22.26 -10.85
N LYS A 101 -3.43 22.00 -12.00
CA LYS A 101 -2.14 22.60 -12.35
C LYS A 101 -2.26 24.08 -12.74
N HIS A 102 -3.43 24.47 -13.21
CA HIS A 102 -3.70 25.85 -13.68
C HIS A 102 -4.80 26.46 -12.82
N PRO A 103 -4.57 27.63 -12.22
CA PRO A 103 -5.61 28.35 -11.51
C PRO A 103 -6.64 28.90 -12.51
N ILE A 104 -7.92 28.85 -12.14
CA ILE A 104 -9.01 29.49 -12.90
C ILE A 104 -9.43 30.72 -12.09
N ARG A 105 -8.94 31.91 -12.47
CA ARG A 105 -9.13 33.16 -11.74
C ARG A 105 -10.15 34.09 -12.37
N ASN A 106 -10.35 33.95 -13.69
CA ASN A 106 -11.18 34.81 -14.48
C ASN A 106 -11.84 34.05 -15.64
N ARG A 107 -12.64 34.77 -16.43
CA ARG A 107 -13.35 34.22 -17.58
C ARG A 107 -12.43 33.74 -18.70
N ASP A 108 -11.30 34.37 -18.86
CA ASP A 108 -10.34 34.02 -19.93
C ASP A 108 -9.66 32.69 -19.58
N ASP A 109 -9.23 32.51 -18.32
CA ASP A 109 -8.70 31.23 -17.83
C ASP A 109 -9.73 30.10 -18.02
N LEU A 110 -10.98 30.34 -17.63
CA LEU A 110 -12.07 29.37 -17.79
C LEU A 110 -12.27 29.02 -19.28
N SER A 111 -12.24 30.01 -20.15
CA SER A 111 -12.41 29.82 -21.61
C SER A 111 -11.27 28.98 -22.22
N MET A 112 -10.06 29.10 -21.72
CA MET A 112 -8.92 28.31 -22.19
C MET A 112 -8.94 26.87 -21.60
N VAL A 113 -9.25 26.73 -20.31
CA VAL A 113 -9.22 25.44 -19.62
C VAL A 113 -10.42 24.56 -19.99
N TYR A 114 -11.57 25.18 -20.27
CA TYR A 114 -12.83 24.48 -20.56
C TYR A 114 -13.42 24.97 -21.90
N THR A 115 -14.62 25.52 -21.91
CA THR A 115 -15.31 25.93 -23.11
C THR A 115 -15.17 27.45 -23.38
N PRO A 116 -14.92 27.87 -24.62
CA PRO A 116 -14.84 27.10 -25.86
C PRO A 116 -13.43 26.58 -26.22
N GLY A 117 -12.37 27.01 -25.55
CA GLY A 117 -10.98 26.81 -25.96
C GLY A 117 -10.58 25.32 -26.04
N VAL A 118 -11.04 24.51 -25.13
CA VAL A 118 -10.74 23.04 -25.05
C VAL A 118 -11.17 22.29 -26.32
N ALA A 119 -12.19 22.80 -27.06
CA ALA A 119 -12.67 22.14 -28.27
C ALA A 119 -11.57 22.01 -29.32
N ARG A 120 -10.66 23.00 -29.43
CA ARG A 120 -9.51 22.96 -30.36
C ARG A 120 -8.55 21.82 -30.00
N VAL A 121 -8.34 21.58 -28.69
CA VAL A 121 -7.50 20.45 -28.18
C VAL A 121 -8.15 19.12 -28.48
N CYS A 122 -9.47 19.02 -28.26
CA CYS A 122 -10.23 17.81 -28.59
C CYS A 122 -10.12 17.46 -30.08
N MET A 123 -10.26 18.46 -30.97
CA MET A 123 -10.13 18.23 -32.40
C MET A 123 -8.72 17.80 -32.81
N ALA A 124 -7.68 18.39 -32.23
CA ALA A 124 -6.30 18.00 -32.50
C ALA A 124 -6.06 16.51 -32.07
N ILE A 125 -6.60 16.08 -30.94
CA ILE A 125 -6.51 14.68 -30.51
C ILE A 125 -7.34 13.75 -31.40
N ALA A 126 -8.51 14.20 -31.87
CA ALA A 126 -9.33 13.42 -32.80
C ALA A 126 -8.63 13.21 -34.15
N GLU A 127 -7.88 14.21 -34.62
CA GLU A 127 -7.08 14.11 -35.84
C GLU A 127 -5.80 13.28 -35.65
N ASN A 128 -5.16 13.39 -34.48
CA ASN A 128 -3.98 12.61 -34.12
C ASN A 128 -4.11 12.05 -32.68
N PRO A 129 -4.59 10.81 -32.49
CA PRO A 129 -4.82 10.21 -31.17
C PRO A 129 -3.57 10.17 -30.27
N GLU A 130 -2.35 10.09 -30.83
CA GLU A 130 -1.11 10.13 -30.03
C GLU A 130 -0.91 11.43 -29.26
N ASP A 131 -1.52 12.52 -29.71
CA ASP A 131 -1.49 13.80 -29.02
C ASP A 131 -2.20 13.74 -27.64
N ALA A 132 -3.03 12.75 -27.37
CA ALA A 132 -3.60 12.53 -26.05
C ALA A 132 -2.51 12.36 -24.97
N ARG A 133 -1.39 11.71 -25.29
CA ARG A 133 -0.24 11.56 -24.38
C ARG A 133 0.47 12.89 -24.08
N ARG A 134 0.41 13.85 -25.00
CA ARG A 134 1.07 15.15 -24.87
C ARG A 134 0.14 16.21 -24.27
N LEU A 135 -1.14 16.16 -24.61
CA LEU A 135 -2.10 17.22 -24.30
C LEU A 135 -3.02 16.93 -23.12
N THR A 136 -2.94 15.72 -22.54
CA THR A 136 -3.81 15.33 -21.42
C THR A 136 -3.02 14.72 -20.25
N ILE A 137 -3.73 14.44 -19.15
CA ILE A 137 -3.19 13.72 -17.99
C ILE A 137 -2.73 12.29 -18.35
N LYS A 138 -3.18 11.72 -19.48
CA LYS A 138 -2.73 10.40 -19.98
C LYS A 138 -1.21 10.28 -20.01
N ARG A 139 -0.49 11.39 -20.19
CA ARG A 139 0.98 11.42 -20.18
C ARG A 139 1.59 10.76 -18.95
N ASN A 140 0.97 10.91 -17.79
CA ASN A 140 1.56 10.58 -16.50
C ASN A 140 0.60 9.86 -15.55
N SER A 141 -0.51 9.31 -16.04
CA SER A 141 -1.53 8.67 -15.21
C SER A 141 -1.46 7.16 -15.30
N VAL A 142 -1.61 6.48 -14.14
CA VAL A 142 -1.70 5.02 -14.01
C VAL A 142 -3.00 4.67 -13.29
N ALA A 143 -3.75 3.69 -13.78
CA ALA A 143 -4.84 3.09 -13.04
C ALA A 143 -4.29 2.00 -12.11
N VAL A 144 -4.56 2.10 -10.81
CA VAL A 144 -4.30 1.04 -9.82
C VAL A 144 -5.60 0.28 -9.64
N VAL A 145 -5.68 -0.90 -10.26
CA VAL A 145 -6.92 -1.68 -10.39
C VAL A 145 -6.89 -2.86 -9.44
N THR A 146 -7.95 -3.03 -8.66
CA THR A 146 -8.15 -4.16 -7.75
C THR A 146 -9.59 -4.66 -7.77
N ASP A 147 -9.79 -5.94 -7.46
CA ASP A 147 -11.08 -6.53 -7.10
C ASP A 147 -11.16 -6.85 -5.59
N GLY A 148 -10.09 -6.60 -4.85
CA GLY A 148 -10.01 -6.81 -3.41
C GLY A 148 -9.98 -8.28 -2.98
N SER A 149 -9.60 -9.21 -3.88
CA SER A 149 -9.65 -10.65 -3.63
C SER A 149 -8.43 -11.21 -2.91
N ALA A 150 -7.32 -10.46 -2.80
CA ALA A 150 -6.08 -10.92 -2.16
C ALA A 150 -5.33 -9.79 -1.43
N VAL A 151 -5.99 -9.10 -0.51
CA VAL A 151 -5.47 -7.88 0.12
C VAL A 151 -4.53 -8.20 1.29
N LEU A 152 -3.24 -7.82 1.20
CA LEU A 152 -2.24 -7.80 2.30
C LEU A 152 -2.18 -9.07 3.19
N GLY A 153 -2.51 -10.24 2.70
CA GLY A 153 -2.60 -11.45 3.52
C GLY A 153 -3.90 -11.55 4.37
N LEU A 154 -4.79 -10.57 4.26
CA LEU A 154 -6.14 -10.63 4.83
C LEU A 154 -7.10 -11.47 3.99
N GLY A 155 -6.68 -11.79 2.76
CA GLY A 155 -7.49 -12.54 1.81
C GLY A 155 -8.53 -11.69 1.09
N ASN A 156 -9.66 -12.30 0.76
CA ASN A 156 -10.75 -11.65 0.04
C ASN A 156 -11.61 -10.80 0.99
N ILE A 157 -11.31 -9.52 1.08
CA ILE A 157 -12.08 -8.55 1.89
C ILE A 157 -12.92 -7.59 1.04
N GLY A 158 -12.85 -7.74 -0.27
CA GLY A 158 -13.64 -7.00 -1.26
C GLY A 158 -13.09 -5.61 -1.60
N PRO A 159 -13.62 -5.03 -2.70
CA PRO A 159 -13.05 -3.83 -3.32
C PRO A 159 -13.12 -2.58 -2.44
N LYS A 160 -14.20 -2.40 -1.65
CA LYS A 160 -14.33 -1.23 -0.77
C LYS A 160 -13.28 -1.22 0.34
N ALA A 161 -13.02 -2.39 0.94
CA ALA A 161 -12.03 -2.53 2.00
C ALA A 161 -10.59 -2.48 1.46
N ALA A 162 -10.37 -2.76 0.18
CA ALA A 162 -9.08 -2.62 -0.50
C ALA A 162 -8.72 -1.15 -0.80
N LEU A 163 -9.68 -0.23 -0.87
CA LEU A 163 -9.44 1.17 -1.26
C LEU A 163 -8.32 1.87 -0.47
N PRO A 164 -8.19 1.73 0.86
CA PRO A 164 -7.07 2.33 1.59
C PRO A 164 -5.69 1.85 1.12
N VAL A 165 -5.57 0.60 0.67
CA VAL A 165 -4.32 0.07 0.11
C VAL A 165 -4.03 0.69 -1.25
N MET A 166 -5.05 0.80 -2.11
CA MET A 166 -4.94 1.44 -3.44
C MET A 166 -4.54 2.91 -3.34
N GLU A 167 -5.08 3.65 -2.37
CA GLU A 167 -4.65 5.02 -2.07
C GLU A 167 -3.18 5.07 -1.60
N GLY A 168 -2.78 4.10 -0.78
CA GLY A 168 -1.39 3.93 -0.37
C GLY A 168 -0.47 3.72 -1.58
N LYS A 169 -0.84 2.81 -2.49
CA LYS A 169 -0.11 2.57 -3.74
C LYS A 169 -0.02 3.83 -4.60
N ALA A 170 -1.12 4.58 -4.74
CA ALA A 170 -1.13 5.84 -5.48
C ALA A 170 -0.19 6.89 -4.85
N ALA A 171 -0.16 6.99 -3.53
CA ALA A 171 0.77 7.88 -2.81
C ALA A 171 2.24 7.48 -3.05
N LEU A 172 2.55 6.17 -3.09
CA LEU A 172 3.90 5.67 -3.40
C LEU A 172 4.29 5.98 -4.85
N PHE A 173 3.40 5.77 -5.84
CA PHE A 173 3.63 6.16 -7.22
C PHE A 173 3.97 7.65 -7.33
N LYS A 174 3.21 8.50 -6.63
CA LYS A 174 3.47 9.95 -6.61
C LYS A 174 4.81 10.27 -5.97
N ARG A 175 5.08 9.70 -4.79
CA ARG A 175 6.28 10.02 -4.00
C ARG A 175 7.58 9.57 -4.66
N PHE A 176 7.61 8.38 -5.26
CA PHE A 176 8.84 7.77 -5.77
C PHE A 176 9.06 7.97 -7.26
N ALA A 177 7.98 8.10 -8.03
CA ALA A 177 8.07 8.21 -9.49
C ALA A 177 7.45 9.49 -10.07
N GLY A 178 6.79 10.32 -9.27
CA GLY A 178 6.08 11.50 -9.76
C GLY A 178 4.83 11.17 -10.58
N ILE A 179 4.39 9.91 -10.60
CA ILE A 179 3.25 9.42 -11.39
C ILE A 179 1.95 9.71 -10.64
N ASP A 180 0.94 10.15 -11.37
CA ASP A 180 -0.41 10.38 -10.89
C ASP A 180 -1.21 9.08 -11.01
N ALA A 181 -1.37 8.35 -9.91
CA ALA A 181 -2.07 7.07 -9.89
C ALA A 181 -3.49 7.20 -9.33
N TRP A 182 -4.42 6.44 -9.92
CA TRP A 182 -5.85 6.49 -9.62
C TRP A 182 -6.32 5.15 -9.07
N PRO A 183 -6.83 5.10 -7.83
CA PRO A 183 -7.48 3.91 -7.29
C PRO A 183 -8.75 3.56 -8.06
N ILE A 184 -8.81 2.35 -8.59
CA ILE A 184 -9.97 1.79 -9.30
C ILE A 184 -10.34 0.46 -8.65
N CYS A 185 -11.36 0.48 -7.81
CA CYS A 185 -11.87 -0.71 -7.12
C CYS A 185 -13.09 -1.26 -7.86
N LEU A 186 -12.99 -2.49 -8.36
CA LEU A 186 -14.01 -3.13 -9.18
C LEU A 186 -14.91 -4.04 -8.33
N ASP A 187 -16.20 -3.84 -8.38
CA ASP A 187 -17.19 -4.69 -7.69
C ASP A 187 -17.53 -5.93 -8.53
N THR A 188 -16.49 -6.61 -8.98
CA THR A 188 -16.58 -7.90 -9.69
C THR A 188 -15.28 -8.67 -9.54
N GLN A 189 -15.36 -10.00 -9.46
CA GLN A 189 -14.22 -10.92 -9.47
C GLN A 189 -14.22 -11.82 -10.73
N ASP A 190 -15.08 -11.52 -11.69
CA ASP A 190 -15.10 -12.20 -12.99
C ASP A 190 -13.96 -11.68 -13.87
N SER A 191 -13.09 -12.59 -14.33
CA SER A 191 -11.91 -12.25 -15.12
C SER A 191 -12.27 -11.56 -16.44
N ASP A 192 -13.34 -12.00 -17.10
CA ASP A 192 -13.78 -11.42 -18.37
C ASP A 192 -14.27 -9.99 -18.16
N ALA A 193 -15.10 -9.78 -17.13
CA ALA A 193 -15.59 -8.45 -16.78
C ALA A 193 -14.45 -7.50 -16.41
N ILE A 194 -13.46 -7.95 -15.62
CA ILE A 194 -12.29 -7.16 -15.26
C ILE A 194 -11.52 -6.73 -16.51
N VAL A 195 -11.21 -7.66 -17.40
CA VAL A 195 -10.49 -7.37 -18.64
C VAL A 195 -11.25 -6.34 -19.50
N GLU A 196 -12.55 -6.53 -19.70
CA GLU A 196 -13.35 -5.60 -20.52
C GLU A 196 -13.46 -4.20 -19.88
N ILE A 197 -13.62 -4.11 -18.55
CA ILE A 197 -13.64 -2.82 -17.85
C ILE A 197 -12.29 -2.09 -17.99
N VAL A 198 -11.17 -2.81 -17.77
CA VAL A 198 -9.84 -2.20 -17.88
C VAL A 198 -9.55 -1.73 -19.30
N LYS A 199 -9.93 -2.51 -20.32
CA LYS A 199 -9.85 -2.08 -21.73
C LYS A 199 -10.66 -0.81 -22.00
N ALA A 200 -11.87 -0.74 -21.43
CA ALA A 200 -12.76 0.41 -21.64
C ALA A 200 -12.22 1.71 -21.01
N ILE A 201 -11.53 1.63 -19.86
CA ILE A 201 -10.94 2.82 -19.20
C ILE A 201 -9.53 3.17 -19.69
N ALA A 202 -8.82 2.25 -20.32
CA ALA A 202 -7.43 2.40 -20.77
C ALA A 202 -7.14 3.66 -21.61
N PRO A 203 -8.07 4.20 -22.40
CA PRO A 203 -7.82 5.45 -23.14
C PRO A 203 -7.39 6.64 -22.27
N GLY A 204 -7.78 6.68 -20.99
CA GLY A 204 -7.42 7.74 -20.05
C GLY A 204 -6.06 7.58 -19.35
N PHE A 205 -5.38 6.44 -19.52
CA PHE A 205 -4.20 6.09 -18.73
C PHE A 205 -2.97 5.83 -19.60
N ALA A 206 -1.79 6.08 -19.04
CA ALA A 206 -0.50 5.73 -19.61
C ALA A 206 -0.05 4.31 -19.24
N GLY A 207 -0.66 3.70 -18.23
CA GLY A 207 -0.37 2.36 -17.77
C GLY A 207 -1.41 1.82 -16.80
N ILE A 208 -1.39 0.53 -16.58
CA ILE A 208 -2.26 -0.20 -15.66
C ILE A 208 -1.39 -0.94 -14.65
N ASN A 209 -1.64 -0.69 -13.37
CA ASN A 209 -1.12 -1.51 -12.27
C ASN A 209 -2.26 -2.35 -11.70
N LEU A 210 -2.17 -3.65 -11.84
CA LEU A 210 -3.06 -4.59 -11.16
C LEU A 210 -2.53 -4.82 -9.75
N GLU A 211 -3.41 -4.80 -8.75
CA GLU A 211 -3.06 -4.89 -7.34
C GLU A 211 -4.05 -5.77 -6.58
N ASP A 212 -3.56 -6.61 -5.67
CA ASP A 212 -4.39 -7.40 -4.75
C ASP A 212 -5.45 -8.28 -5.46
N ILE A 213 -5.16 -8.78 -6.66
CA ILE A 213 -5.98 -9.75 -7.39
C ILE A 213 -5.44 -11.15 -7.14
N SER A 214 -6.30 -12.06 -6.70
CA SER A 214 -5.90 -13.41 -6.30
C SER A 214 -5.37 -14.26 -7.45
N ALA A 215 -4.34 -15.07 -7.17
CA ALA A 215 -3.92 -16.16 -8.05
C ALA A 215 -4.99 -17.29 -8.06
N PRO A 216 -5.17 -18.04 -9.18
CA PRO A 216 -4.44 -17.93 -10.44
C PRO A 216 -4.97 -16.85 -11.39
N ARG A 217 -6.14 -16.24 -11.10
CA ARG A 217 -6.81 -15.27 -12.00
C ARG A 217 -5.94 -14.10 -12.42
N CYS A 218 -5.10 -13.60 -11.50
CA CYS A 218 -4.20 -12.48 -11.78
C CYS A 218 -3.26 -12.74 -12.97
N PHE A 219 -2.82 -13.97 -13.18
CA PHE A 219 -1.94 -14.34 -14.30
C PHE A 219 -2.66 -14.20 -15.64
N GLU A 220 -3.86 -14.75 -15.74
CA GLU A 220 -4.69 -14.68 -16.93
C GLU A 220 -5.10 -13.24 -17.26
N ILE A 221 -5.58 -12.49 -16.26
CA ILE A 221 -6.01 -11.11 -16.44
C ILE A 221 -4.84 -10.25 -16.94
N GLU A 222 -3.65 -10.37 -16.33
CA GLU A 222 -2.47 -9.63 -16.77
C GLU A 222 -2.09 -9.98 -18.20
N ALA A 223 -2.01 -11.27 -18.53
CA ALA A 223 -1.62 -11.73 -19.86
C ALA A 223 -2.57 -11.20 -20.94
N ARG A 224 -3.87 -11.31 -20.74
CA ARG A 224 -4.92 -10.83 -21.68
C ARG A 224 -4.87 -9.31 -21.85
N LEU A 225 -4.65 -8.56 -20.78
CA LEU A 225 -4.55 -7.10 -20.85
C LEU A 225 -3.27 -6.65 -21.56
N ARG A 226 -2.15 -7.36 -21.34
CA ARG A 226 -0.88 -7.07 -22.04
C ARG A 226 -0.96 -7.33 -23.53
N GLU A 227 -1.74 -8.31 -23.95
CA GLU A 227 -2.00 -8.58 -25.37
C GLU A 227 -2.95 -7.55 -26.00
N ALA A 228 -3.96 -7.10 -25.23
CA ALA A 228 -5.03 -6.25 -25.74
C ALA A 228 -4.70 -4.74 -25.74
N LEU A 229 -3.72 -4.28 -24.96
CA LEU A 229 -3.43 -2.86 -24.75
C LEU A 229 -2.05 -2.48 -25.25
N ASP A 230 -1.93 -1.27 -25.79
CA ASP A 230 -0.69 -0.64 -26.25
C ASP A 230 0.08 0.11 -25.13
N ILE A 231 -0.41 0.03 -23.91
CA ILE A 231 0.19 0.64 -22.70
C ILE A 231 0.72 -0.45 -21.75
N PRO A 232 1.73 -0.15 -20.93
CA PRO A 232 2.22 -1.11 -19.93
C PRO A 232 1.12 -1.60 -19.00
N VAL A 233 1.05 -2.93 -18.83
CA VAL A 233 0.23 -3.60 -17.83
C VAL A 233 1.15 -4.38 -16.90
N PHE A 234 0.96 -4.25 -15.61
CA PHE A 234 1.85 -4.76 -14.59
C PHE A 234 1.04 -5.22 -13.36
N HIS A 235 1.29 -6.43 -12.87
CA HIS A 235 0.75 -6.92 -11.61
C HIS A 235 1.83 -6.87 -10.53
N ASP A 236 1.70 -5.94 -9.56
CA ASP A 236 2.77 -5.62 -8.62
C ASP A 236 3.11 -6.77 -7.69
N ASP A 237 2.09 -7.49 -7.17
CA ASP A 237 2.29 -8.66 -6.29
C ASP A 237 3.15 -9.75 -6.92
N GLN A 238 3.15 -9.86 -8.25
CA GLN A 238 4.03 -10.74 -8.98
C GLN A 238 5.41 -10.09 -9.19
N HIS A 239 5.44 -9.06 -10.00
CA HIS A 239 6.68 -8.55 -10.60
C HIS A 239 7.44 -7.61 -9.67
N GLY A 240 6.75 -6.75 -8.92
CA GLY A 240 7.37 -5.86 -7.94
C GLY A 240 8.09 -6.65 -6.86
N THR A 241 7.40 -7.63 -6.28
CA THR A 241 7.97 -8.52 -5.27
C THR A 241 9.15 -9.34 -5.82
N ALA A 242 9.04 -9.87 -7.05
CA ALA A 242 10.14 -10.62 -7.67
C ALA A 242 11.39 -9.75 -7.90
N ILE A 243 11.21 -8.50 -8.36
CA ILE A 243 12.31 -7.56 -8.61
C ILE A 243 13.05 -7.25 -7.30
N VAL A 244 12.35 -6.93 -6.22
CA VAL A 244 13.00 -6.57 -4.94
C VAL A 244 13.70 -7.77 -4.31
N VAL A 245 13.14 -9.00 -4.44
CA VAL A 245 13.79 -10.23 -3.95
C VAL A 245 15.05 -10.52 -4.73
N LEU A 246 15.04 -10.42 -6.05
CA LEU A 246 16.26 -10.61 -6.85
C LEU A 246 17.32 -9.55 -6.51
N ALA A 247 16.94 -8.29 -6.34
CA ALA A 247 17.86 -7.23 -5.95
C ALA A 247 18.48 -7.50 -4.58
N ALA A 248 17.68 -7.95 -3.60
CA ALA A 248 18.14 -8.31 -2.27
C ALA A 248 19.10 -9.51 -2.32
N LEU A 249 18.74 -10.58 -3.04
CA LEU A 249 19.60 -11.75 -3.21
C LEU A 249 20.92 -11.39 -3.87
N THR A 250 20.90 -10.60 -4.95
CA THR A 250 22.10 -10.16 -5.65
C THR A 250 23.08 -9.45 -4.72
N ASN A 251 22.57 -8.55 -3.86
CA ASN A 251 23.41 -7.83 -2.91
C ASN A 251 23.86 -8.73 -1.74
N ALA A 252 23.01 -9.60 -1.23
CA ALA A 252 23.38 -10.58 -0.21
C ALA A 252 24.52 -11.50 -0.69
N LEU A 253 24.46 -11.98 -1.94
CA LEU A 253 25.48 -12.82 -2.53
C LEU A 253 26.83 -12.09 -2.64
N ARG A 254 26.84 -10.79 -2.95
CA ARG A 254 28.07 -9.96 -2.93
C ARG A 254 28.67 -9.89 -1.52
N VAL A 255 27.83 -9.71 -0.48
CA VAL A 255 28.31 -9.62 0.91
C VAL A 255 28.92 -10.93 1.38
N VAL A 256 28.36 -12.08 0.98
CA VAL A 256 28.86 -13.41 1.38
C VAL A 256 29.79 -14.05 0.35
N GLU A 257 30.18 -13.33 -0.69
CA GLU A 257 31.13 -13.74 -1.75
C GLU A 257 30.73 -15.06 -2.44
N LYS A 258 29.42 -15.24 -2.74
CA LYS A 258 28.90 -16.41 -3.44
C LYS A 258 28.38 -16.08 -4.82
N ASN A 259 28.48 -17.05 -5.74
CA ASN A 259 27.86 -16.94 -7.06
C ASN A 259 26.41 -17.41 -7.03
N ILE A 260 25.54 -16.79 -7.83
CA ILE A 260 24.13 -17.13 -7.90
C ILE A 260 23.86 -18.57 -8.35
N GLY A 261 24.74 -19.14 -9.19
CA GLY A 261 24.64 -20.52 -9.66
C GLY A 261 24.99 -21.58 -8.62
N ASP A 262 25.62 -21.20 -7.49
CA ASP A 262 26.13 -22.11 -6.47
C ASP A 262 25.20 -22.19 -5.23
N VAL A 263 24.15 -21.34 -5.20
CA VAL A 263 23.22 -21.31 -4.07
C VAL A 263 22.07 -22.30 -4.25
N ARG A 264 21.56 -22.77 -3.10
CA ARG A 264 20.33 -23.55 -3.03
C ARG A 264 19.23 -22.67 -2.42
N VAL A 265 18.16 -22.49 -3.16
CA VAL A 265 17.02 -21.65 -2.74
C VAL A 265 15.90 -22.56 -2.27
N VAL A 266 15.36 -22.29 -1.09
CA VAL A 266 14.14 -22.89 -0.58
C VAL A 266 13.11 -21.79 -0.37
N MET A 267 11.92 -21.95 -0.96
CA MET A 267 10.85 -20.98 -0.90
C MET A 267 9.62 -21.58 -0.23
N SER A 268 9.03 -20.87 0.70
CA SER A 268 7.73 -21.18 1.29
C SER A 268 6.68 -20.24 0.72
N GLY A 269 5.76 -20.78 -0.07
CA GLY A 269 4.72 -20.05 -0.79
C GLY A 269 4.91 -20.10 -2.31
N ALA A 270 3.92 -20.66 -3.02
CA ALA A 270 3.84 -20.76 -4.49
C ALA A 270 2.66 -20.00 -5.08
N GLY A 271 2.23 -18.91 -4.43
CA GLY A 271 1.20 -18.00 -4.93
C GLY A 271 1.75 -17.05 -6.01
N ALA A 272 1.04 -15.93 -6.25
CA ALA A 272 1.41 -14.94 -7.26
C ALA A 272 2.87 -14.47 -7.13
N ALA A 273 3.28 -14.02 -5.94
CA ALA A 273 4.66 -13.59 -5.67
C ALA A 273 5.65 -14.75 -5.81
N GLY A 274 5.40 -15.89 -5.14
CA GLY A 274 6.33 -17.03 -5.15
C GLY A 274 6.63 -17.55 -6.54
N THR A 275 5.61 -17.68 -7.38
CA THR A 275 5.77 -18.11 -8.77
C THR A 275 6.61 -17.13 -9.59
N ALA A 276 6.35 -15.84 -9.47
CA ALA A 276 7.10 -14.80 -10.17
C ALA A 276 8.55 -14.70 -9.69
N ILE A 277 8.77 -14.78 -8.37
CA ILE A 277 10.11 -14.83 -7.76
C ILE A 277 10.90 -16.02 -8.33
N LEU A 278 10.32 -17.23 -8.30
CA LEU A 278 10.98 -18.43 -8.80
C LEU A 278 11.40 -18.27 -10.26
N LYS A 279 10.48 -17.84 -11.13
CA LYS A 279 10.75 -17.60 -12.56
C LYS A 279 11.92 -16.62 -12.75
N LEU A 280 11.93 -15.52 -12.00
CA LEU A 280 12.96 -14.50 -12.12
C LEU A 280 14.33 -14.98 -11.57
N LEU A 281 14.35 -15.72 -10.46
CA LEU A 281 15.59 -16.29 -9.90
C LEU A 281 16.21 -17.34 -10.82
N LEU A 282 15.40 -18.22 -11.44
CA LEU A 282 15.88 -19.18 -12.42
C LEU A 282 16.44 -18.47 -13.65
N ALA A 283 15.77 -17.44 -14.17
CA ALA A 283 16.27 -16.63 -15.28
C ALA A 283 17.58 -15.90 -14.93
N ALA A 284 17.79 -15.51 -13.66
CA ALA A 284 19.02 -14.88 -13.18
C ALA A 284 20.17 -15.87 -12.93
N GLY A 285 19.93 -17.19 -13.05
CA GLY A 285 20.99 -18.21 -12.99
C GLY A 285 20.99 -19.09 -11.73
N VAL A 286 19.96 -19.04 -10.88
CA VAL A 286 19.77 -20.03 -9.81
C VAL A 286 19.54 -21.40 -10.43
N LYS A 287 20.32 -22.41 -10.02
CA LYS A 287 20.26 -23.78 -10.56
C LYS A 287 19.45 -24.74 -9.70
N HIS A 288 19.37 -24.46 -8.41
CA HIS A 288 18.74 -25.34 -7.43
C HIS A 288 17.72 -24.56 -6.62
N ALA A 289 16.43 -24.80 -6.88
CA ALA A 289 15.33 -24.22 -6.14
C ALA A 289 14.33 -25.32 -5.73
N VAL A 290 13.84 -25.22 -4.50
CA VAL A 290 12.72 -26.03 -3.99
C VAL A 290 11.64 -25.05 -3.52
N VAL A 291 10.42 -25.26 -3.96
CA VAL A 291 9.26 -24.44 -3.60
C VAL A 291 8.24 -25.30 -2.90
N ALA A 292 7.65 -24.83 -1.83
CA ALA A 292 6.55 -25.46 -1.14
C ALA A 292 5.35 -24.52 -1.05
N ASP A 293 4.16 -25.10 -1.14
CA ASP A 293 2.89 -24.43 -0.84
C ASP A 293 2.24 -25.05 0.42
N ILE A 294 0.95 -24.74 0.65
CA ILE A 294 0.20 -25.30 1.80
C ILE A 294 0.03 -26.82 1.77
N HIS A 295 0.24 -27.46 0.60
CA HIS A 295 0.12 -28.90 0.37
C HIS A 295 1.49 -29.59 0.35
N GLY A 296 2.58 -28.85 0.53
CA GLY A 296 3.95 -29.38 0.57
C GLY A 296 4.80 -28.96 -0.62
N VAL A 297 5.83 -29.75 -0.93
CA VAL A 297 6.75 -29.44 -2.01
C VAL A 297 6.06 -29.52 -3.38
N VAL A 298 6.28 -28.50 -4.19
CA VAL A 298 5.80 -28.44 -5.59
C VAL A 298 6.72 -29.30 -6.44
N HIS A 299 6.16 -30.30 -7.12
CA HIS A 299 6.90 -31.18 -8.04
C HIS A 299 5.99 -31.73 -9.14
N ALA A 300 6.57 -32.22 -10.22
CA ALA A 300 5.84 -32.67 -11.42
C ALA A 300 4.85 -33.84 -11.20
N GLY A 301 4.98 -34.55 -10.09
CA GLY A 301 4.03 -35.65 -9.75
C GLY A 301 2.79 -35.19 -8.97
N ARG A 302 2.63 -33.91 -8.72
CA ARG A 302 1.40 -33.36 -8.11
C ARG A 302 0.33 -33.12 -9.17
N HIS A 303 -0.89 -33.57 -8.88
CA HIS A 303 -2.05 -33.46 -9.78
C HIS A 303 -2.98 -32.28 -9.43
N ASP A 304 -2.69 -31.59 -8.32
CA ASP A 304 -3.46 -30.44 -7.82
C ASP A 304 -2.88 -29.08 -8.29
N LEU A 305 -1.80 -29.12 -9.06
CA LEU A 305 -1.22 -27.92 -9.66
C LEU A 305 -2.00 -27.59 -10.93
N VAL A 306 -2.57 -26.39 -10.93
CA VAL A 306 -3.13 -25.80 -12.16
C VAL A 306 -1.94 -25.37 -13.01
N ASP A 307 -1.95 -25.69 -14.32
CA ASP A 307 -0.96 -25.22 -15.27
C ASP A 307 -0.91 -23.68 -15.24
N ALA A 308 0.14 -23.10 -14.67
CA ALA A 308 0.36 -21.67 -14.52
C ALA A 308 1.55 -21.22 -15.38
#